data_d6dab3fe947a767d9e07ddc8e7b60fe1
#
_entry.id   d6dab3fe947a767d9e07ddc8e7b60fe1
#
_cell.length_a   1.000
_cell.length_b   1.000
_cell.length_c   1.000
_cell.angle_alpha   90.00
_cell.angle_beta   90.00
_cell.angle_gamma   90.00
#
_symmetry.space_group_name_H-M   'P 1'
#
loop_
_entity.id
_entity.type
_entity.pdbx_description
1 polymer ?
#
loop_
_entity_poly.entity_id
_entity_poly.type
_entity_poly.pdbx_seq_one_letter_code
_entity_poly.pdbx_strand_id
1 'polypeptide(L)'
;KIRAINPENGLFGVAPGTGISTNKVAVDSMREGAIFTNVATTKDGDVWWEGLTDEVPDNLTDWRGDPWDKDSGETAAHPNARFCLPIDQVTSLSDNWADSEGVELDAILFGGRRATNVPLAVRSLNWQHGVFLGATIASEQTAAAEGPIGILRRDPFAMLPFCGYNMGDYFGHWLSFAEKLDPANLPTIFQVNWFRKDE
;
A
#
# COMPACT_ATOMS: atom_id res chain seq x y z
N LYS A 1 16.62 21.18 -0.22
CA LYS A 1 15.53 20.26 0.13
C LYS A 1 15.74 18.90 -0.53
N ILE A 2 15.18 17.84 0.04
CA ILE A 2 15.08 16.53 -0.60
C ILE A 2 13.96 16.58 -1.63
N ARG A 3 14.19 15.97 -2.80
CA ARG A 3 13.20 15.81 -3.86
C ARG A 3 12.93 14.32 -4.09
N ALA A 4 11.70 13.97 -4.38
CA ALA A 4 11.30 12.61 -4.72
C ALA A 4 10.88 12.52 -6.17
N ILE A 5 11.27 11.44 -6.83
CA ILE A 5 10.87 11.06 -8.17
C ILE A 5 10.00 9.80 -8.05
N ASN A 6 8.91 9.73 -8.80
CA ASN A 6 8.16 8.51 -8.91
C ASN A 6 8.84 7.56 -9.91
N PRO A 7 9.33 6.38 -9.48
CA PRO A 7 10.01 5.44 -10.38
C PRO A 7 9.05 4.49 -11.10
N GLU A 8 7.76 4.52 -10.81
CA GLU A 8 6.79 3.53 -11.27
C GLU A 8 5.78 4.14 -12.26
N ASN A 9 5.39 3.34 -13.25
CA ASN A 9 4.36 3.70 -14.23
C ASN A 9 3.00 3.04 -13.93
N GLY A 10 2.88 2.36 -12.82
CA GLY A 10 1.67 1.64 -12.42
C GLY A 10 1.33 1.80 -10.96
N LEU A 11 0.06 1.65 -10.64
CA LEU A 11 -0.46 1.49 -9.29
C LEU A 11 -0.83 0.03 -9.09
N PHE A 12 -0.40 -0.53 -7.97
CA PHE A 12 -0.62 -1.92 -7.59
C PHE A 12 -1.36 -2.00 -6.26
N GLY A 13 -2.39 -2.84 -6.17
CA GLY A 13 -3.18 -2.96 -4.95
C GLY A 13 -3.75 -4.36 -4.71
N VAL A 14 -4.26 -4.58 -3.50
CA VAL A 14 -5.04 -5.77 -3.12
C VAL A 14 -6.47 -5.57 -3.60
N ALA A 15 -7.03 -6.56 -4.30
CA ALA A 15 -8.39 -6.49 -4.83
C ALA A 15 -9.45 -6.71 -3.73
N PRO A 16 -9.45 -7.80 -2.94
CA PRO A 16 -10.47 -8.02 -1.92
C PRO A 16 -10.57 -6.87 -0.91
N GLY A 17 -11.78 -6.39 -0.69
CA GLY A 17 -12.07 -5.24 0.17
C GLY A 17 -11.87 -3.87 -0.47
N THR A 18 -11.29 -3.80 -1.68
CA THR A 18 -11.25 -2.56 -2.47
C THR A 18 -12.53 -2.44 -3.28
N GLY A 19 -13.35 -1.46 -3.00
CA GLY A 19 -14.64 -1.26 -3.65
C GLY A 19 -15.05 0.20 -3.70
N ILE A 20 -16.21 0.45 -4.28
CA ILE A 20 -16.74 1.82 -4.45
C ILE A 20 -16.92 2.52 -3.10
N SER A 21 -17.36 1.78 -2.08
CA SER A 21 -17.59 2.32 -0.73
C SER A 21 -16.29 2.53 0.08
N THR A 22 -15.22 1.79 -0.22
CA THR A 22 -13.98 1.80 0.55
C THR A 22 -12.85 2.61 -0.13
N ASN A 23 -12.74 2.52 -1.45
CA ASN A 23 -11.73 3.24 -2.24
C ASN A 23 -12.22 3.53 -3.65
N LYS A 24 -13.12 4.51 -3.75
CA LYS A 24 -13.70 4.93 -5.03
C LYS A 24 -12.64 5.38 -6.04
N VAL A 25 -11.58 6.06 -5.60
CA VAL A 25 -10.51 6.53 -6.50
C VAL A 25 -9.82 5.36 -7.20
N ALA A 26 -9.50 4.29 -6.46
CA ALA A 26 -8.91 3.10 -7.07
C ALA A 26 -9.85 2.45 -8.08
N VAL A 27 -11.14 2.29 -7.73
CA VAL A 27 -12.14 1.67 -8.64
C VAL A 27 -12.34 2.50 -9.89
N ASP A 28 -12.52 3.81 -9.77
CA ASP A 28 -12.69 4.73 -10.91
C ASP A 28 -11.45 4.77 -11.83
N SER A 29 -10.29 4.39 -11.30
CA SER A 29 -9.02 4.33 -12.06
C SER A 29 -8.80 2.98 -12.78
N MET A 30 -9.59 1.95 -12.46
CA MET A 30 -9.50 0.63 -13.10
C MET A 30 -10.22 0.64 -14.45
N ARG A 31 -9.54 1.13 -15.46
CA ARG A 31 -10.05 1.26 -16.82
C ARG A 31 -9.20 0.45 -17.81
N GLU A 32 -9.02 0.95 -19.01
CA GLU A 32 -8.23 0.31 -20.06
C GLU A 32 -6.79 0.03 -19.59
N GLY A 33 -6.29 -1.17 -19.89
CA GLY A 33 -4.93 -1.58 -19.51
C GLY A 33 -4.77 -2.04 -18.07
N ALA A 34 -5.83 -2.08 -17.26
CA ALA A 34 -5.78 -2.69 -15.94
C ALA A 34 -5.58 -4.22 -16.05
N ILE A 35 -4.76 -4.76 -15.17
CA ILE A 35 -4.45 -6.20 -15.08
C ILE A 35 -4.94 -6.70 -13.72
N PHE A 36 -5.63 -7.83 -13.73
CA PHE A 36 -6.15 -8.48 -12.52
C PHE A 36 -5.57 -9.89 -12.40
N THR A 37 -5.27 -10.30 -11.16
CA THR A 37 -4.78 -11.64 -10.87
C THR A 37 -5.61 -12.29 -9.78
N ASN A 38 -6.00 -13.55 -10.02
CA ASN A 38 -6.72 -14.39 -9.06
C ASN A 38 -8.06 -13.78 -8.58
N VAL A 39 -8.72 -13.03 -9.43
CA VAL A 39 -10.07 -12.50 -9.22
C VAL A 39 -11.12 -13.46 -9.78
N ALA A 40 -12.37 -13.32 -9.37
CA ALA A 40 -13.48 -14.00 -10.03
C ALA A 40 -13.87 -13.28 -11.32
N THR A 41 -14.60 -13.99 -12.19
CA THR A 41 -15.15 -13.44 -13.42
C THR A 41 -16.66 -13.62 -13.50
N THR A 42 -17.34 -12.63 -14.05
CA THR A 42 -18.76 -12.69 -14.35
C THR A 42 -19.00 -13.46 -15.67
N LYS A 43 -20.24 -13.81 -15.95
CA LYS A 43 -20.63 -14.43 -17.22
C LYS A 43 -20.27 -13.59 -18.45
N ASP A 44 -20.26 -12.28 -18.31
CA ASP A 44 -19.98 -11.33 -19.39
C ASP A 44 -18.48 -11.03 -19.53
N GLY A 45 -17.64 -11.65 -18.70
CA GLY A 45 -16.18 -11.51 -18.73
C GLY A 45 -15.64 -10.35 -17.89
N ASP A 46 -16.48 -9.68 -17.13
CA ASP A 46 -16.02 -8.67 -16.15
C ASP A 46 -15.39 -9.34 -14.94
N VAL A 47 -14.55 -8.58 -14.24
CA VAL A 47 -13.91 -9.03 -13.00
C VAL A 47 -14.76 -8.74 -11.78
N TRP A 48 -14.65 -9.59 -10.77
CA TRP A 48 -15.30 -9.39 -9.49
C TRP A 48 -14.45 -9.96 -8.32
N TRP A 49 -14.62 -9.37 -7.15
CA TRP A 49 -14.04 -9.82 -5.87
C TRP A 49 -14.87 -9.30 -4.70
N GLU A 50 -14.73 -9.88 -3.55
CA GLU A 50 -15.46 -9.52 -2.34
C GLU A 50 -15.21 -8.06 -1.95
N GLY A 51 -16.30 -7.29 -1.88
CA GLY A 51 -16.30 -5.87 -1.53
C GLY A 51 -16.14 -4.91 -2.72
N LEU A 52 -16.08 -5.40 -3.97
CA LEU A 52 -16.10 -4.53 -5.16
C LEU A 52 -17.41 -3.79 -5.27
N THR A 53 -18.52 -4.53 -5.14
CA THR A 53 -19.90 -4.04 -5.18
C THR A 53 -20.68 -4.52 -3.96
N ASP A 54 -21.74 -3.81 -3.58
CA ASP A 54 -22.61 -4.20 -2.47
C ASP A 54 -23.43 -5.46 -2.81
N GLU A 55 -23.80 -5.61 -4.09
CA GLU A 55 -24.50 -6.78 -4.59
C GLU A 55 -23.52 -7.75 -5.26
N VAL A 56 -23.68 -9.03 -4.94
CA VAL A 56 -22.88 -10.12 -5.53
C VAL A 56 -23.51 -10.49 -6.87
N PRO A 57 -22.76 -10.45 -8.00
CA PRO A 57 -23.28 -10.88 -9.29
C PRO A 57 -23.64 -12.37 -9.32
N ASP A 58 -24.63 -12.71 -10.10
CA ASP A 58 -24.99 -14.11 -10.36
C ASP A 58 -23.98 -14.78 -11.29
N ASN A 59 -23.87 -16.12 -11.17
CA ASN A 59 -23.09 -16.97 -12.09
C ASN A 59 -21.60 -16.58 -12.19
N LEU A 60 -20.96 -16.35 -11.05
CA LEU A 60 -19.53 -16.12 -11.01
C LEU A 60 -18.75 -17.41 -11.28
N THR A 61 -17.61 -17.25 -11.95
CA THR A 61 -16.54 -18.24 -11.99
C THR A 61 -15.45 -17.79 -11.02
N ASP A 62 -15.02 -18.67 -10.10
CA ASP A 62 -14.01 -18.34 -9.12
C ASP A 62 -12.61 -18.16 -9.73
N TRP A 63 -11.65 -17.74 -8.90
CA TRP A 63 -10.26 -17.52 -9.31
C TRP A 63 -9.54 -18.78 -9.78
N ARG A 64 -10.08 -19.98 -9.52
CA ARG A 64 -9.57 -21.29 -10.00
C ARG A 64 -10.16 -21.70 -11.34
N GLY A 65 -11.24 -21.03 -11.78
CA GLY A 65 -11.96 -21.33 -13.02
C GLY A 65 -13.18 -22.23 -12.83
N ASP A 66 -13.61 -22.45 -11.57
CA ASP A 66 -14.80 -23.27 -11.26
C ASP A 66 -16.03 -22.39 -11.05
N PRO A 67 -17.24 -22.90 -11.33
CA PRO A 67 -18.48 -22.21 -10.96
C PRO A 67 -18.53 -21.94 -9.45
N TRP A 68 -18.73 -20.70 -9.07
CA TRP A 68 -18.77 -20.30 -7.67
C TRP A 68 -20.19 -20.18 -7.13
N ASP A 69 -20.39 -20.65 -5.89
CA ASP A 69 -21.63 -20.53 -5.14
C ASP A 69 -21.38 -19.70 -3.88
N LYS A 70 -22.20 -18.66 -3.68
CA LYS A 70 -22.16 -17.79 -2.50
C LYS A 70 -22.41 -18.53 -1.19
N ASP A 71 -23.10 -19.66 -1.23
CA ASP A 71 -23.43 -20.49 -0.08
C ASP A 71 -22.37 -21.56 0.22
N SER A 72 -21.30 -21.63 -0.61
CA SER A 72 -20.19 -22.59 -0.42
C SER A 72 -19.33 -22.32 0.81
N GLY A 73 -19.37 -21.08 1.34
CA GLY A 73 -18.49 -20.64 2.44
C GLY A 73 -17.06 -20.30 1.98
N GLU A 74 -16.76 -20.43 0.68
CA GLU A 74 -15.46 -20.04 0.08
C GLU A 74 -15.59 -18.66 -0.61
N THR A 75 -14.46 -17.95 -0.75
CA THR A 75 -14.40 -16.69 -1.49
C THR A 75 -14.30 -16.95 -3.00
N ALA A 76 -14.94 -16.11 -3.80
CA ALA A 76 -14.86 -16.17 -5.27
C ALA A 76 -13.48 -15.71 -5.77
N ALA A 77 -12.89 -14.67 -5.16
CA ALA A 77 -11.53 -14.26 -5.43
C ALA A 77 -10.57 -14.85 -4.40
N HIS A 78 -9.30 -15.02 -4.80
CA HIS A 78 -8.26 -15.41 -3.84
C HIS A 78 -8.03 -14.28 -2.82
N PRO A 79 -7.83 -14.56 -1.52
CA PRO A 79 -7.61 -13.52 -0.50
C PRO A 79 -6.44 -12.57 -0.80
N ASN A 80 -5.48 -12.99 -1.64
CA ASN A 80 -4.36 -12.20 -2.13
C ASN A 80 -4.51 -11.82 -3.62
N ALA A 81 -5.73 -11.77 -4.14
CA ALA A 81 -5.98 -11.26 -5.49
C ALA A 81 -5.51 -9.81 -5.62
N ARG A 82 -5.00 -9.45 -6.80
CA ARG A 82 -4.38 -8.16 -7.04
C ARG A 82 -4.92 -7.49 -8.29
N PHE A 83 -4.84 -6.17 -8.29
CA PHE A 83 -4.96 -5.37 -9.50
C PHE A 83 -3.70 -4.53 -9.71
N CYS A 84 -3.39 -4.26 -10.97
CA CYS A 84 -2.40 -3.29 -11.39
C CYS A 84 -3.02 -2.44 -12.50
N LEU A 85 -2.80 -1.13 -12.45
CA LEU A 85 -3.33 -0.21 -13.45
C LEU A 85 -2.27 0.81 -13.86
N PRO A 86 -2.33 1.37 -15.07
CA PRO A 86 -1.47 2.45 -15.50
C PRO A 86 -1.66 3.68 -14.59
N ILE A 87 -0.56 4.29 -14.15
CA ILE A 87 -0.63 5.37 -13.17
C ILE A 87 -1.30 6.62 -13.73
N ASP A 88 -1.21 6.87 -15.02
CA ASP A 88 -1.84 8.00 -15.71
C ASP A 88 -3.37 7.93 -15.71
N GLN A 89 -3.96 6.80 -15.34
CA GLN A 89 -5.40 6.63 -15.15
C GLN A 89 -5.89 6.99 -13.75
N VAL A 90 -4.97 7.22 -12.80
CA VAL A 90 -5.34 7.60 -11.43
C VAL A 90 -5.99 8.99 -11.42
N THR A 91 -7.26 9.03 -11.02
CA THR A 91 -8.08 10.26 -11.11
C THR A 91 -7.62 11.40 -10.21
N SER A 92 -6.79 11.10 -9.20
CA SER A 92 -6.20 12.06 -8.26
C SER A 92 -4.71 12.30 -8.50
N LEU A 93 -4.20 11.96 -9.69
CA LEU A 93 -2.80 12.09 -10.02
C LEU A 93 -2.38 13.57 -10.05
N SER A 94 -1.20 13.87 -9.49
CA SER A 94 -0.61 15.21 -9.55
C SER A 94 -0.10 15.51 -10.95
N ASP A 95 -0.20 16.77 -11.40
CA ASP A 95 0.35 17.21 -12.68
C ASP A 95 1.88 17.01 -12.75
N ASN A 96 2.55 16.99 -11.61
CA ASN A 96 4.01 16.82 -11.51
C ASN A 96 4.45 15.36 -11.30
N TRP A 97 3.57 14.38 -11.46
CA TRP A 97 3.86 12.97 -11.16
C TRP A 97 5.05 12.39 -11.97
N ALA A 98 5.25 12.90 -13.19
CA ALA A 98 6.30 12.45 -14.10
C ALA A 98 7.47 13.44 -14.19
N ASP A 99 7.55 14.45 -13.34
CA ASP A 99 8.62 15.43 -13.35
C ASP A 99 9.97 14.76 -13.02
N SER A 100 10.89 14.76 -13.98
CA SER A 100 12.22 14.17 -13.81
C SER A 100 13.09 14.90 -12.79
N GLU A 101 12.83 16.18 -12.50
CA GLU A 101 13.47 16.93 -11.42
C GLU A 101 12.87 16.59 -10.05
N GLY A 102 11.76 15.84 -10.03
CA GLY A 102 11.06 15.44 -8.84
C GLY A 102 10.31 16.57 -8.15
N VAL A 103 9.65 16.24 -7.04
CA VAL A 103 8.91 17.20 -6.20
C VAL A 103 9.60 17.37 -4.84
N GLU A 104 9.57 18.56 -4.29
CA GLU A 104 10.12 18.83 -2.96
C GLU A 104 9.29 18.14 -1.88
N LEU A 105 10.00 17.53 -0.91
CA LEU A 105 9.37 16.87 0.22
C LEU A 105 9.34 17.77 1.44
N ASP A 106 8.15 17.97 2.02
CA ASP A 106 7.95 18.64 3.32
C ASP A 106 7.72 17.62 4.44
N ALA A 107 7.19 16.44 4.12
CA ALA A 107 6.95 15.37 5.07
C ALA A 107 7.21 13.98 4.47
N ILE A 108 7.64 13.05 5.32
CA ILE A 108 7.78 11.62 5.00
C ILE A 108 6.93 10.84 6.01
N LEU A 109 6.07 9.95 5.52
CA LEU A 109 5.18 9.14 6.33
C LEU A 109 5.62 7.68 6.24
N PHE A 110 6.15 7.14 7.34
CA PHE A 110 6.36 5.70 7.48
C PHE A 110 5.15 5.09 8.18
N GLY A 111 4.54 4.09 7.58
CA GLY A 111 3.30 3.51 8.08
C GLY A 111 3.33 2.00 8.18
N GLY A 112 2.46 1.50 9.05
CA GLY A 112 2.24 0.07 9.25
C GLY A 112 0.85 -0.20 9.77
N ARG A 113 0.47 -1.48 9.82
CA ARG A 113 -0.79 -1.92 10.41
C ARG A 113 -0.59 -2.22 11.88
N ARG A 114 -1.24 -1.46 12.74
CA ARG A 114 -1.28 -1.66 14.19
C ARG A 114 -2.69 -1.36 14.71
N ALA A 115 -3.44 -2.39 15.03
CA ALA A 115 -4.83 -2.21 15.51
C ALA A 115 -4.88 -1.49 16.86
N THR A 116 -3.86 -1.71 17.71
CA THR A 116 -3.81 -1.19 19.08
C THR A 116 -2.40 -0.73 19.46
N ASN A 117 -2.28 -0.07 20.61
CA ASN A 117 -1.01 0.25 21.28
C ASN A 117 -0.09 1.25 20.58
N VAL A 118 -0.50 1.84 19.47
CA VAL A 118 0.28 2.85 18.74
C VAL A 118 -0.63 4.03 18.41
N PRO A 119 -0.21 5.28 18.69
CA PRO A 119 -0.95 6.46 18.27
C PRO A 119 -1.21 6.48 16.77
N LEU A 120 -2.24 7.20 16.33
CA LEU A 120 -2.55 7.39 14.92
C LEU A 120 -1.34 7.97 14.16
N ALA A 121 -0.66 8.94 14.75
CA ALA A 121 0.55 9.53 14.19
C ALA A 121 1.53 9.92 15.30
N VAL A 122 2.81 9.71 15.04
CA VAL A 122 3.93 10.16 15.88
C VAL A 122 4.83 11.03 15.02
N ARG A 123 5.05 12.27 15.44
CA ARG A 123 5.98 13.20 14.78
C ARG A 123 7.39 13.02 15.33
N SER A 124 8.38 12.97 14.45
CA SER A 124 9.79 12.96 14.86
C SER A 124 10.21 14.30 15.48
N LEU A 125 11.15 14.21 16.41
CA LEU A 125 11.77 15.39 17.05
C LEU A 125 12.81 16.06 16.14
N ASN A 126 13.53 15.24 15.37
CA ASN A 126 14.54 15.64 14.42
C ASN A 126 14.72 14.51 13.39
N TRP A 127 15.63 14.69 12.43
CA TRP A 127 15.89 13.72 11.38
C TRP A 127 16.33 12.35 11.90
N GLN A 128 17.28 12.32 12.84
CA GLN A 128 17.80 11.08 13.42
C GLN A 128 16.70 10.29 14.14
N HIS A 129 15.85 10.99 14.89
CA HIS A 129 14.68 10.36 15.52
C HIS A 129 13.70 9.85 14.48
N GLY A 130 13.50 10.57 13.37
CA GLY A 130 12.67 10.12 12.27
C GLY A 130 13.20 8.84 11.60
N VAL A 131 14.50 8.77 11.35
CA VAL A 131 15.16 7.56 10.83
C VAL A 131 15.01 6.40 11.84
N PHE A 132 15.16 6.65 13.14
CA PHE A 132 14.93 5.65 14.18
C PHE A 132 13.48 5.14 14.17
N LEU A 133 12.48 6.02 14.06
CA LEU A 133 11.08 5.63 13.95
C LEU A 133 10.87 4.72 12.74
N GLY A 134 11.39 5.09 11.57
CA GLY A 134 11.33 4.26 10.37
C GLY A 134 12.02 2.89 10.55
N ALA A 135 13.23 2.89 11.08
CA ALA A 135 14.03 1.68 11.29
C ALA A 135 13.40 0.67 12.27
N THR A 136 12.57 1.14 13.20
CA THR A 136 11.95 0.32 14.24
C THR A 136 10.50 -0.03 14.00
N ILE A 137 9.94 0.30 12.85
CA ILE A 137 8.55 -0.04 12.51
C ILE A 137 8.33 -1.55 12.62
N ALA A 138 7.23 -1.91 13.26
CA ALA A 138 6.66 -3.24 13.25
C ALA A 138 5.22 -3.16 12.75
N SER A 139 4.84 -4.08 11.87
CA SER A 139 3.52 -4.13 11.25
C SER A 139 2.88 -5.50 11.46
N GLU A 140 1.58 -5.53 11.61
CA GLU A 140 0.82 -6.78 11.69
C GLU A 140 0.83 -7.48 10.33
N GLN A 141 1.04 -8.79 10.34
CA GLN A 141 0.97 -9.63 9.15
C GLN A 141 -0.45 -9.68 8.61
N THR A 142 -0.56 -9.80 7.30
CA THR A 142 -1.83 -9.97 6.58
C THR A 142 -1.83 -11.30 5.84
N ALA A 143 -2.98 -11.65 5.24
CA ALA A 143 -3.11 -12.85 4.40
C ALA A 143 -2.13 -12.88 3.20
N ALA A 144 -1.60 -11.72 2.80
CA ALA A 144 -0.58 -11.61 1.74
C ALA A 144 0.82 -12.09 2.18
N ALA A 145 1.09 -12.08 3.50
CA ALA A 145 2.33 -12.62 4.06
C ALA A 145 2.07 -14.06 4.50
N GLU A 146 2.91 -14.99 4.07
CA GLU A 146 2.86 -16.36 4.56
C GLU A 146 3.04 -16.36 6.09
N GLY A 147 2.01 -16.70 6.82
CA GLY A 147 2.02 -16.77 8.28
C GLY A 147 0.71 -16.34 8.94
N PRO A 148 0.61 -16.47 10.27
CA PRO A 148 -0.60 -16.12 11.01
C PRO A 148 -0.91 -14.62 10.90
N ILE A 149 -2.16 -14.30 10.59
CA ILE A 149 -2.66 -12.92 10.51
C ILE A 149 -2.59 -12.25 11.89
N GLY A 150 -2.24 -10.96 11.92
CA GLY A 150 -2.22 -10.15 13.14
C GLY A 150 -0.96 -10.27 13.99
N ILE A 151 -0.04 -11.19 13.68
CA ILE A 151 1.24 -11.26 14.37
C ILE A 151 2.13 -10.10 13.92
N LEU A 152 2.78 -9.44 14.88
CA LEU A 152 3.72 -8.37 14.59
C LEU A 152 5.03 -8.93 14.02
N ARG A 153 5.46 -8.33 12.92
CA ARG A 153 6.81 -8.52 12.39
C ARG A 153 7.53 -7.19 12.28
N ARG A 154 8.83 -7.20 12.42
CA ARG A 154 9.65 -6.03 12.09
C ARG A 154 9.62 -5.78 10.59
N ASP A 155 9.40 -4.54 10.23
CA ASP A 155 9.29 -4.11 8.84
C ASP A 155 9.92 -2.72 8.66
N PRO A 156 11.26 -2.62 8.81
CA PRO A 156 11.95 -1.34 8.76
C PRO A 156 11.58 -0.54 7.53
N PHE A 157 11.21 0.73 7.73
CA PHE A 157 10.75 1.66 6.70
C PHE A 157 9.55 1.14 5.88
N ALA A 158 8.81 0.14 6.40
CA ALA A 158 7.74 -0.58 5.71
C ALA A 158 8.20 -1.21 4.37
N MET A 159 9.47 -1.59 4.25
CA MET A 159 10.06 -2.04 2.98
C MET A 159 11.00 -3.24 3.09
N LEU A 160 11.02 -3.95 4.22
CA LEU A 160 11.97 -5.05 4.43
C LEU A 160 12.01 -6.06 3.26
N PRO A 161 10.89 -6.49 2.65
CA PRO A 161 10.91 -7.43 1.53
C PRO A 161 11.56 -6.88 0.26
N PHE A 162 11.72 -5.57 0.17
CA PHE A 162 12.22 -4.87 -1.02
C PHE A 162 13.66 -4.36 -0.86
N CYS A 163 14.27 -4.52 0.32
CA CYS A 163 15.66 -4.10 0.56
C CYS A 163 16.61 -5.20 0.08
N GLY A 164 17.29 -4.95 -1.05
CA GLY A 164 18.21 -5.88 -1.69
C GLY A 164 19.65 -5.82 -1.20
N TYR A 165 19.97 -5.09 -0.13
CA TYR A 165 21.32 -4.95 0.42
C TYR A 165 21.30 -4.82 1.94
N ASN A 166 22.47 -4.59 2.56
CA ASN A 166 22.59 -4.54 4.00
C ASN A 166 21.72 -3.41 4.59
N MET A 167 20.84 -3.76 5.52
CA MET A 167 19.91 -2.82 6.13
C MET A 167 20.63 -1.76 6.97
N GLY A 168 21.77 -2.07 7.56
CA GLY A 168 22.59 -1.09 8.29
C GLY A 168 23.14 0.00 7.36
N ASP A 169 23.59 -0.37 6.16
CA ASP A 169 24.01 0.59 5.14
C ASP A 169 22.83 1.46 4.68
N TYR A 170 21.66 0.87 4.52
CA TYR A 170 20.44 1.62 4.21
C TYR A 170 20.12 2.66 5.29
N PHE A 171 20.23 2.31 6.55
CA PHE A 171 20.05 3.28 7.65
C PHE A 171 21.12 4.37 7.63
N GLY A 172 22.37 4.01 7.32
CA GLY A 172 23.46 4.95 7.14
C GLY A 172 23.17 5.97 6.03
N HIS A 173 22.61 5.53 4.91
CA HIS A 173 22.20 6.43 3.82
C HIS A 173 21.12 7.42 4.27
N TRP A 174 20.10 6.96 4.99
CA TRP A 174 19.09 7.86 5.56
C TRP A 174 19.70 8.90 6.50
N LEU A 175 20.59 8.48 7.41
CA LEU A 175 21.24 9.39 8.34
C LEU A 175 22.11 10.42 7.62
N SER A 176 22.77 10.05 6.52
CA SER A 176 23.69 10.91 5.78
C SER A 176 23.04 12.15 5.16
N PHE A 177 21.73 12.17 4.99
CA PHE A 177 21.03 13.37 4.52
C PHE A 177 21.18 14.54 5.49
N ALA A 178 21.20 14.29 6.80
CA ALA A 178 21.41 15.33 7.81
C ALA A 178 22.82 15.93 7.79
N GLU A 179 23.78 15.21 7.23
CA GLU A 179 25.17 15.68 7.09
C GLU A 179 25.33 16.60 5.88
N LYS A 180 24.43 16.48 4.90
CA LYS A 180 24.53 17.16 3.59
C LYS A 180 23.60 18.37 3.46
N LEU A 181 22.60 18.48 4.32
CA LEU A 181 21.53 19.49 4.22
C LEU A 181 21.41 20.25 5.54
N ASP A 182 21.06 21.54 5.41
CA ASP A 182 20.61 22.33 6.55
C ASP A 182 19.39 21.64 7.19
N PRO A 183 19.33 21.48 8.52
CA PRO A 183 18.18 20.90 9.22
C PRO A 183 16.83 21.52 8.85
N ALA A 184 16.80 22.83 8.54
CA ALA A 184 15.59 23.51 8.09
C ALA A 184 15.09 23.08 6.71
N ASN A 185 15.93 22.39 5.93
CA ASN A 185 15.61 21.87 4.61
C ASN A 185 15.28 20.36 4.60
N LEU A 186 15.35 19.72 5.76
CA LEU A 186 14.96 18.31 5.90
C LEU A 186 13.45 18.19 6.10
N PRO A 187 12.78 17.24 5.44
CA PRO A 187 11.36 16.98 5.68
C PRO A 187 11.14 16.43 7.10
N THR A 188 9.96 16.71 7.66
CA THR A 188 9.56 16.09 8.92
C THR A 188 9.15 14.64 8.68
N ILE A 189 9.67 13.72 9.50
CA ILE A 189 9.29 12.31 9.42
C ILE A 189 8.18 12.04 10.44
N PHE A 190 7.18 11.28 10.00
CA PHE A 190 6.09 10.77 10.84
C PHE A 190 6.02 9.26 10.75
N GLN A 191 5.69 8.62 11.86
CA GLN A 191 5.18 7.25 11.88
C GLN A 191 3.66 7.32 11.93
N VAL A 192 2.99 6.61 11.02
CA VAL A 192 1.52 6.62 10.89
C VAL A 192 0.97 5.21 11.04
N ASN A 193 -0.10 5.09 11.80
CA ASN A 193 -0.85 3.84 11.93
C ASN A 193 -2.04 3.88 10.96
N TRP A 194 -1.88 3.28 9.78
CA TRP A 194 -2.86 3.34 8.70
C TRP A 194 -4.20 2.66 9.02
N PHE A 195 -4.19 1.72 9.97
CA PHE A 195 -5.32 0.82 10.24
C PHE A 195 -5.82 0.91 11.66
N ARG A 196 -5.52 1.99 12.36
CA ARG A 196 -6.11 2.24 13.66
C ARG A 196 -7.63 2.35 13.49
N LYS A 197 -8.34 1.56 14.26
CA LYS A 197 -9.79 1.71 14.41
C LYS A 197 -10.04 2.63 15.58
N ASP A 198 -10.91 3.61 15.39
CA ASP A 198 -11.43 4.40 16.49
C ASP A 198 -12.30 3.49 17.37
N GLU A 199 -12.06 3.54 18.66
CA GLU A 199 -12.89 2.88 19.67
C GLU A 199 -14.03 3.81 20.07
#